data_0fc496728d06f3d9f2219af5d2adfdba
#
_entry.id   0fc496728d06f3d9f2219af5d2adfdba
#
_cell.length_a   1.000
_cell.length_b   1.000
_cell.length_c   1.000
_cell.angle_alpha   90.00
_cell.angle_beta   90.00
_cell.angle_gamma   90.00
#
_symmetry.space_group_name_H-M   'P 1'
#
loop_
_entity.id
_entity.type
_entity.pdbx_description
1 polymer ?
#
loop_
_entity_poly.entity_id
_entity_poly.type
_entity_poly.pdbx_seq_one_letter_code
_entity_poly.pdbx_strand_id
1 'polypeptide(L)'
;METRPLYASLAAVLLVAVLAGVYLGSGARPSLGLDLQGGISAVYAPVLPPGEETPEDLEAIIDETIEVIRARVDSLGVAEPDISRTGTDVQVQLPGIADADRVQEIIGTTAQLSFRRVEGEILPGTDEYDTEGPDCLAPVDTRTLLPNDEAGILCGSPEEGITDPDSGESLPIKYRVGPAELTGENIEDAFVQVGSGTQAFQVGLNLDDTGAEVFAAVTSDLACERDAGRDDRFAIVLDGTVESTPGVNPTVACGVGITGGSASITTGAGLTREEQEQEASDLALVLRTGALPISLEPSTFQTVSPTLGAESLQAGLLAGLIGLLLVGVWLVLFYRWIGLIAMGVVALYGLFVVAGVSAMGELIGFSLTLAGVAGIIVSIGITADSSIIFAERIRDEVNLGKTVRTAVVRAFDSAWRTNLTGNTVTLAAAVILYFLAVGPVRGFALMLGISSVLDLILMYTVARPSVFLLAASGKLSRRSLRAVDPEVRPRAGARA
;
A
#
# COMPACT_ATOMS: atom_id res chain seq x y z
N MET A 1 -19.32 -48.19 10.35
CA MET A 1 -18.57 -46.95 10.04
C MET A 1 -17.34 -46.94 10.91
N GLU A 2 -16.18 -46.91 10.30
CA GLU A 2 -14.94 -46.75 11.03
C GLU A 2 -14.89 -45.32 11.65
N THR A 3 -14.87 -45.26 12.97
CA THR A 3 -14.81 -43.98 13.72
C THR A 3 -13.41 -43.35 13.73
N ARG A 4 -12.38 -44.16 13.47
CA ARG A 4 -10.99 -43.72 13.45
C ARG A 4 -10.68 -42.50 12.55
N PRO A 5 -11.13 -42.46 11.26
CA PRO A 5 -10.84 -41.31 10.39
C PRO A 5 -11.58 -40.03 10.85
N LEU A 6 -12.76 -40.19 11.52
CA LEU A 6 -13.50 -39.04 12.03
C LEU A 6 -12.78 -38.35 13.21
N TYR A 7 -12.19 -39.15 14.12
CA TYR A 7 -11.39 -38.61 15.21
C TYR A 7 -10.07 -38.00 14.70
N ALA A 8 -9.46 -38.61 13.67
CA ALA A 8 -8.23 -38.10 13.09
C ALA A 8 -8.44 -36.71 12.44
N SER A 9 -9.56 -36.50 11.71
CA SER A 9 -9.87 -35.19 11.12
C SER A 9 -10.11 -34.11 12.18
N LEU A 10 -10.86 -34.43 13.25
CA LEU A 10 -11.08 -33.50 14.35
C LEU A 10 -9.79 -33.18 15.11
N ALA A 11 -8.94 -34.18 15.36
CA ALA A 11 -7.65 -33.97 16.01
C ALA A 11 -6.71 -33.08 15.17
N ALA A 12 -6.69 -33.29 13.85
CA ALA A 12 -5.91 -32.46 12.94
C ALA A 12 -6.39 -30.98 12.95
N VAL A 13 -7.70 -30.75 12.87
CA VAL A 13 -8.25 -29.39 12.93
C VAL A 13 -8.00 -28.75 14.30
N LEU A 14 -8.13 -29.51 15.39
CA LEU A 14 -7.87 -29.02 16.72
C LEU A 14 -6.38 -28.64 16.89
N LEU A 15 -5.48 -29.41 16.33
CA LEU A 15 -4.06 -29.08 16.30
C LEU A 15 -3.80 -27.76 15.54
N VAL A 16 -4.39 -27.60 14.36
CA VAL A 16 -4.28 -26.35 13.57
C VAL A 16 -4.90 -25.18 14.34
N ALA A 17 -6.04 -25.39 15.02
CA ALA A 17 -6.67 -24.35 15.84
C ALA A 17 -5.81 -23.93 17.03
N VAL A 18 -5.11 -24.89 17.68
CA VAL A 18 -4.15 -24.59 18.75
C VAL A 18 -2.96 -23.80 18.20
N LEU A 19 -2.41 -24.19 17.05
CA LEU A 19 -1.32 -23.46 16.39
C LEU A 19 -1.74 -22.04 16.01
N ALA A 20 -2.94 -21.88 15.44
CA ALA A 20 -3.51 -20.56 15.14
C ALA A 20 -3.68 -19.71 16.41
N GLY A 21 -4.17 -20.30 17.50
CA GLY A 21 -4.31 -19.64 18.79
C GLY A 21 -2.97 -19.23 19.41
N VAL A 22 -1.93 -20.07 19.30
CA VAL A 22 -0.57 -19.75 19.73
C VAL A 22 0.02 -18.63 18.88
N TYR A 23 -0.16 -18.69 17.56
CA TYR A 23 0.29 -17.65 16.63
C TYR A 23 -0.34 -16.28 16.96
N LEU A 24 -1.66 -16.20 17.17
CA LEU A 24 -2.29 -14.96 17.59
C LEU A 24 -1.88 -14.54 19.03
N GLY A 25 -1.64 -15.51 19.91
CA GLY A 25 -1.16 -15.28 21.28
C GLY A 25 0.29 -14.76 21.33
N SER A 26 1.11 -14.99 20.29
CA SER A 26 2.46 -14.42 20.17
C SER A 26 2.47 -12.94 19.80
N GLY A 27 1.29 -12.34 19.58
CA GLY A 27 1.15 -10.91 19.27
C GLY A 27 0.89 -10.61 17.80
N ALA A 28 0.77 -11.64 16.94
CA ALA A 28 0.41 -11.45 15.54
C ALA A 28 -0.96 -10.76 15.44
N ARG A 29 -1.02 -9.68 14.68
CA ARG A 29 -2.24 -8.89 14.46
C ARG A 29 -2.47 -8.67 12.98
N PRO A 30 -3.73 -8.63 12.52
CA PRO A 30 -4.02 -8.22 11.15
C PRO A 30 -3.52 -6.81 10.90
N SER A 31 -2.82 -6.61 9.81
CA SER A 31 -2.49 -5.29 9.31
C SER A 31 -3.76 -4.59 8.85
N LEU A 32 -3.94 -3.34 9.24
CA LEU A 32 -5.15 -2.58 8.96
C LEU A 32 -4.91 -1.65 7.78
N GLY A 33 -5.83 -1.61 6.83
CA GLY A 33 -5.79 -0.71 5.70
C GLY A 33 -6.15 0.75 6.06
N LEU A 34 -6.01 1.62 5.09
CA LEU A 34 -6.24 3.06 5.20
C LEU A 34 -7.58 3.43 5.84
N ASP A 35 -8.64 2.73 5.47
CA ASP A 35 -10.01 2.96 5.99
C ASP A 35 -10.13 2.75 7.50
N LEU A 36 -9.23 1.96 8.10
CA LEU A 36 -9.27 1.56 9.51
C LEU A 36 -8.19 2.22 10.36
N GLN A 37 -7.02 2.50 9.80
CA GLN A 37 -5.94 3.19 10.51
C GLN A 37 -5.94 4.70 10.28
N GLY A 38 -6.61 5.16 9.22
CA GLY A 38 -6.43 6.50 8.69
C GLY A 38 -5.15 6.59 7.87
N GLY A 39 -4.88 7.75 7.30
CA GLY A 39 -3.72 8.00 6.47
C GLY A 39 -4.07 8.75 5.18
N ILE A 40 -3.31 8.52 4.13
CA ILE A 40 -3.37 9.28 2.88
C ILE A 40 -3.74 8.35 1.72
N SER A 41 -4.64 8.82 0.87
CA SER A 41 -4.92 8.23 -0.44
C SER A 41 -4.74 9.30 -1.51
N ALA A 42 -3.83 9.07 -2.42
CA ALA A 42 -3.58 9.95 -3.55
C ALA A 42 -3.68 9.21 -4.87
N VAL A 43 -4.17 9.88 -5.89
CA VAL A 43 -4.13 9.42 -7.28
C VAL A 43 -3.32 10.44 -8.05
N TYR A 44 -2.26 9.97 -8.68
CA TYR A 44 -1.38 10.79 -9.50
C TYR A 44 -1.60 10.47 -10.97
N ALA A 45 -1.77 11.52 -11.78
CA ALA A 45 -1.83 11.42 -13.23
C ALA A 45 -0.46 11.75 -13.83
N PRO A 46 -0.01 11.02 -14.86
CA PRO A 46 1.22 11.36 -15.56
C PRO A 46 1.06 12.66 -16.35
N VAL A 47 2.04 13.53 -16.25
CA VAL A 47 2.11 14.78 -17.03
C VAL A 47 2.91 14.50 -18.30
N LEU A 48 2.22 14.64 -19.43
CA LEU A 48 2.88 14.52 -20.74
C LEU A 48 3.18 15.92 -21.27
N PRO A 49 4.36 16.19 -21.83
CA PRO A 49 4.69 17.47 -22.44
C PRO A 49 3.67 17.85 -23.52
N PRO A 50 3.25 19.11 -23.60
CA PRO A 50 2.24 19.54 -24.55
C PRO A 50 2.75 19.38 -25.98
N GLY A 51 2.08 18.54 -26.77
CA GLY A 51 2.38 18.28 -28.19
C GLY A 51 3.15 17.00 -28.47
N GLU A 52 3.53 16.23 -27.48
CA GLU A 52 4.06 14.89 -27.66
C GLU A 52 2.94 13.86 -27.74
N GLU A 53 3.11 12.88 -28.63
CA GLU A 53 2.23 11.70 -28.68
C GLU A 53 2.49 10.85 -27.43
N THR A 54 1.42 10.24 -26.90
CA THR A 54 1.53 9.31 -25.77
C THR A 54 2.58 8.23 -26.11
N PRO A 55 3.62 8.05 -25.29
CA PRO A 55 4.63 7.02 -25.52
C PRO A 55 3.99 5.64 -25.70
N GLU A 56 4.44 4.86 -26.67
CA GLU A 56 3.95 3.48 -26.88
C GLU A 56 4.20 2.60 -25.64
N ASP A 57 5.21 2.93 -24.84
CA ASP A 57 5.64 2.21 -23.64
C ASP A 57 5.16 2.88 -22.33
N LEU A 58 4.14 3.76 -22.36
CA LEU A 58 3.67 4.49 -21.17
C LEU A 58 3.37 3.57 -19.98
N GLU A 59 2.83 2.37 -20.24
CA GLU A 59 2.55 1.40 -19.17
C GLU A 59 3.83 0.94 -18.46
N ALA A 60 4.92 0.72 -19.20
CA ALA A 60 6.21 0.31 -18.62
C ALA A 60 6.85 1.46 -17.84
N ILE A 61 6.74 2.69 -18.36
CA ILE A 61 7.22 3.90 -17.66
C ILE A 61 6.48 4.11 -16.33
N ILE A 62 5.18 3.88 -16.32
CA ILE A 62 4.37 3.98 -15.08
C ILE A 62 4.75 2.87 -14.10
N ASP A 63 4.97 1.65 -14.56
CA ASP A 63 5.38 0.54 -13.70
C ASP A 63 6.75 0.81 -13.07
N GLU A 64 7.71 1.38 -13.80
CA GLU A 64 9.00 1.84 -13.27
C GLU A 64 8.84 2.99 -12.27
N THR A 65 7.98 3.96 -12.58
CA THR A 65 7.62 5.05 -11.65
C THR A 65 7.05 4.52 -10.33
N ILE A 66 6.21 3.49 -10.38
CA ILE A 66 5.67 2.83 -9.18
C ILE A 66 6.79 2.23 -8.32
N GLU A 67 7.82 1.63 -8.92
CA GLU A 67 8.94 1.09 -8.16
C GLU A 67 9.76 2.17 -7.45
N VAL A 68 9.99 3.32 -8.11
CA VAL A 68 10.65 4.48 -7.47
C VAL A 68 9.78 5.02 -6.32
N ILE A 69 8.48 5.22 -6.52
CA ILE A 69 7.57 5.66 -5.47
C ILE A 69 7.58 4.68 -4.30
N ARG A 70 7.57 3.38 -4.57
CA ARG A 70 7.64 2.34 -3.55
C ARG A 70 8.91 2.46 -2.72
N ALA A 71 10.07 2.62 -3.36
CA ALA A 71 11.35 2.81 -2.68
C ALA A 71 11.36 4.05 -1.78
N ARG A 72 10.75 5.16 -2.24
CA ARG A 72 10.60 6.39 -1.44
C ARG A 72 9.72 6.17 -0.22
N VAL A 73 8.56 5.55 -0.41
CA VAL A 73 7.59 5.28 0.65
C VAL A 73 8.12 4.27 1.68
N ASP A 74 8.80 3.22 1.24
CA ASP A 74 9.44 2.24 2.12
C ASP A 74 10.51 2.90 3.01
N SER A 75 11.25 3.84 2.45
CA SER A 75 12.27 4.61 3.17
C SER A 75 11.70 5.57 4.22
N LEU A 76 10.42 5.98 4.06
CA LEU A 76 9.68 6.74 5.08
C LEU A 76 9.23 5.87 6.27
N GLY A 77 9.43 4.57 6.20
CA GLY A 77 9.03 3.62 7.25
C GLY A 77 7.52 3.38 7.30
N VAL A 78 6.83 3.57 6.19
CA VAL A 78 5.39 3.29 6.09
C VAL A 78 5.16 1.80 6.12
N ALA A 79 4.33 1.35 7.05
CA ALA A 79 3.91 -0.04 7.11
C ALA A 79 2.89 -0.31 6.00
N GLU A 80 3.23 -1.19 5.05
CA GLU A 80 2.33 -1.75 4.05
C GLU A 80 1.64 -0.72 3.13
N PRO A 81 2.41 0.04 2.34
CA PRO A 81 1.83 0.93 1.34
C PRO A 81 1.13 0.12 0.24
N ASP A 82 -0.06 0.54 -0.19
CA ASP A 82 -0.72 0.00 -1.39
C ASP A 82 -0.50 0.97 -2.55
N ILE A 83 0.43 0.61 -3.42
CA ILE A 83 0.78 1.39 -4.61
C ILE A 83 0.45 0.54 -5.83
N SER A 84 -0.50 1.02 -6.62
CA SER A 84 -1.04 0.26 -7.76
C SER A 84 -1.37 1.16 -8.94
N ARG A 85 -1.27 0.59 -10.15
CA ARG A 85 -1.69 1.25 -11.38
C ARG A 85 -3.21 1.12 -11.57
N THR A 86 -3.86 2.23 -11.90
CA THR A 86 -5.28 2.28 -12.26
C THR A 86 -5.44 2.97 -13.61
N GLY A 87 -5.44 2.18 -14.69
CA GLY A 87 -5.35 2.72 -16.04
C GLY A 87 -3.97 3.33 -16.31
N THR A 88 -3.93 4.63 -16.57
CA THR A 88 -2.70 5.42 -16.71
C THR A 88 -2.29 6.12 -15.41
N ASP A 89 -3.11 6.07 -14.38
CA ASP A 89 -2.85 6.78 -13.13
C ASP A 89 -2.18 5.86 -12.10
N VAL A 90 -1.42 6.46 -11.19
CA VAL A 90 -0.81 5.78 -10.04
C VAL A 90 -1.63 6.07 -8.79
N GLN A 91 -2.22 5.04 -8.21
CA GLN A 91 -2.91 5.14 -6.93
C GLN A 91 -1.93 4.77 -5.80
N VAL A 92 -1.81 5.67 -4.83
CA VAL A 92 -0.95 5.51 -3.65
C VAL A 92 -1.81 5.59 -2.40
N GLN A 93 -1.80 4.55 -1.57
CA GLN A 93 -2.49 4.52 -0.28
C GLN A 93 -1.48 4.23 0.83
N LEU A 94 -1.40 5.14 1.78
CA LEU A 94 -0.42 5.12 2.86
C LEU A 94 -1.13 5.12 4.21
N PRO A 95 -1.37 3.94 4.80
CA PRO A 95 -2.01 3.85 6.11
C PRO A 95 -1.07 4.34 7.23
N GLY A 96 -1.65 4.99 8.23
CA GLY A 96 -0.94 5.40 9.44
C GLY A 96 -0.08 6.66 9.34
N ILE A 97 0.01 7.30 8.17
CA ILE A 97 0.73 8.57 8.00
C ILE A 97 -0.18 9.74 8.37
N ALA A 98 0.37 10.66 9.16
CA ALA A 98 -0.33 11.87 9.60
C ALA A 98 0.07 13.12 8.80
N ASP A 99 1.30 13.15 8.27
CA ASP A 99 1.85 14.31 7.55
C ASP A 99 1.62 14.13 6.04
N ALA A 100 0.53 14.73 5.58
CA ALA A 100 0.08 14.62 4.21
C ALA A 100 0.92 15.45 3.25
N ASP A 101 1.33 16.64 3.68
CA ASP A 101 2.04 17.62 2.85
C ASP A 101 3.44 17.12 2.52
N ARG A 102 4.16 16.61 3.53
CA ARG A 102 5.48 16.00 3.35
C ARG A 102 5.47 14.80 2.40
N VAL A 103 4.47 13.94 2.52
CA VAL A 103 4.34 12.77 1.65
C VAL A 103 4.05 13.18 0.21
N GLN A 104 3.18 14.16 0.02
CA GLN A 104 2.86 14.68 -1.32
C GLN A 104 4.11 15.27 -1.98
N GLU A 105 4.93 16.01 -1.24
CA GLU A 105 6.18 16.56 -1.71
C GLU A 105 7.18 15.47 -2.13
N ILE A 106 7.44 14.48 -1.25
CA ILE A 106 8.39 13.39 -1.53
C ILE A 106 7.96 12.53 -2.73
N ILE A 107 6.66 12.23 -2.85
CA ILE A 107 6.16 11.40 -3.96
C ILE A 107 6.08 12.21 -5.25
N GLY A 108 5.67 13.47 -5.18
CA GLY A 108 5.46 14.33 -6.35
C GLY A 108 6.74 14.89 -6.96
N THR A 109 7.82 15.01 -6.17
CA THR A 109 9.11 15.52 -6.64
C THR A 109 9.72 14.60 -7.68
N THR A 110 10.00 15.15 -8.87
CA THR A 110 10.59 14.37 -9.99
C THR A 110 12.02 13.96 -9.66
N ALA A 111 12.75 14.83 -8.93
CA ALA A 111 14.15 14.66 -8.54
C ALA A 111 15.11 14.52 -9.72
N GLN A 112 14.84 15.22 -10.78
CA GLN A 112 15.77 15.33 -11.90
C GLN A 112 16.96 16.19 -11.50
N LEU A 113 18.03 15.53 -11.06
CA LEU A 113 19.28 16.19 -10.74
C LEU A 113 20.18 16.27 -11.98
N SER A 114 20.70 17.46 -12.24
CA SER A 114 21.75 17.65 -13.24
C SER A 114 22.81 18.64 -12.72
N PHE A 115 24.03 18.40 -13.17
CA PHE A 115 25.15 19.23 -12.86
C PHE A 115 25.60 19.90 -14.14
N ARG A 116 25.65 21.26 -14.14
CA ARG A 116 25.88 22.05 -15.34
C ARG A 116 26.91 23.13 -15.08
N ARG A 117 27.76 23.48 -16.06
CA ARG A 117 28.67 24.59 -15.92
C ARG A 117 27.89 25.90 -15.94
N VAL A 118 28.26 26.84 -15.08
CA VAL A 118 27.74 28.22 -15.12
C VAL A 118 28.49 29.00 -16.16
N GLU A 119 27.77 29.56 -17.13
CA GLU A 119 28.33 30.39 -18.20
C GLU A 119 28.11 31.89 -17.93
N GLY A 120 27.18 32.23 -17.05
CA GLY A 120 26.89 33.59 -16.66
C GLY A 120 25.69 33.73 -15.75
N GLU A 121 25.53 34.91 -15.18
CA GLU A 121 24.40 35.31 -14.33
C GLU A 121 23.65 36.48 -14.95
N ILE A 122 22.33 36.46 -14.79
CA ILE A 122 21.44 37.56 -15.16
C ILE A 122 20.76 38.03 -13.87
N LEU A 123 21.12 39.21 -13.44
CA LEU A 123 20.66 39.75 -12.16
C LEU A 123 19.30 40.42 -12.31
N PRO A 124 18.40 40.30 -11.31
CA PRO A 124 17.12 41.02 -11.27
C PRO A 124 17.32 42.53 -11.44
N GLY A 125 16.37 43.19 -12.13
CA GLY A 125 16.40 44.61 -12.39
C GLY A 125 17.26 45.04 -13.60
N THR A 126 17.74 44.10 -14.39
CA THR A 126 18.39 44.35 -15.69
C THR A 126 17.39 44.13 -16.83
N ASP A 127 17.52 44.86 -17.95
CA ASP A 127 16.68 44.70 -19.14
C ASP A 127 16.77 43.24 -19.67
N GLU A 128 17.88 42.59 -19.47
CA GLU A 128 18.14 41.20 -19.84
C GLU A 128 17.34 40.22 -19.02
N TYR A 129 17.13 40.47 -17.72
CA TYR A 129 16.34 39.65 -16.82
C TYR A 129 14.88 39.57 -17.26
N ASP A 130 14.32 40.69 -17.76
CA ASP A 130 12.93 40.78 -18.18
C ASP A 130 12.68 40.19 -19.59
N THR A 131 13.75 40.08 -20.39
CA THR A 131 13.63 39.69 -21.80
C THR A 131 14.13 38.29 -22.11
N GLU A 132 15.02 37.73 -21.29
CA GLU A 132 15.64 36.43 -21.56
C GLU A 132 15.29 35.38 -20.51
N GLY A 133 15.08 34.16 -20.98
CA GLY A 133 14.84 32.95 -20.16
C GLY A 133 13.43 32.84 -19.61
N PRO A 134 13.22 31.89 -18.72
CA PRO A 134 11.91 31.61 -18.13
C PRO A 134 11.48 32.71 -17.13
N ASP A 135 10.19 32.80 -16.88
CA ASP A 135 9.64 33.61 -15.78
C ASP A 135 9.91 32.91 -14.45
N CYS A 136 10.83 33.43 -13.65
CA CYS A 136 11.23 32.83 -12.38
C CYS A 136 10.21 33.05 -11.24
N LEU A 137 9.20 33.87 -11.44
CA LEU A 137 8.07 34.01 -10.51
C LEU A 137 6.94 33.02 -10.80
N ALA A 138 6.96 32.40 -12.00
CA ALA A 138 6.01 31.35 -12.31
C ALA A 138 6.25 30.10 -11.44
N PRO A 139 5.19 29.34 -11.06
CA PRO A 139 5.34 28.10 -10.34
C PRO A 139 6.30 27.12 -11.03
N VAL A 140 7.11 26.40 -10.24
CA VAL A 140 8.19 25.51 -10.76
C VAL A 140 7.62 24.43 -11.68
N ASP A 141 6.46 23.89 -11.35
CA ASP A 141 5.71 22.88 -12.09
C ASP A 141 5.23 23.34 -13.48
N THR A 142 5.16 24.65 -13.71
CA THR A 142 4.81 25.22 -15.01
C THR A 142 6.02 25.53 -15.91
N ARG A 143 7.26 25.33 -15.40
CA ARG A 143 8.48 25.61 -16.14
C ARG A 143 8.86 24.40 -17.00
N THR A 144 9.27 24.65 -18.23
CA THR A 144 9.81 23.59 -19.09
C THR A 144 11.18 23.17 -18.58
N LEU A 145 11.34 21.88 -18.33
CA LEU A 145 12.65 21.30 -17.95
C LEU A 145 13.63 21.45 -19.12
N LEU A 146 14.84 21.90 -18.84
CA LEU A 146 15.90 22.03 -19.83
C LEU A 146 16.47 20.63 -20.14
N PRO A 147 16.44 20.15 -21.40
CA PRO A 147 17.04 18.88 -21.78
C PRO A 147 18.50 18.78 -21.34
N ASN A 148 18.98 17.57 -21.05
CA ASN A 148 20.32 17.36 -20.54
C ASN A 148 21.42 17.71 -21.56
N ASP A 149 21.14 17.58 -22.84
CA ASP A 149 22.06 17.86 -23.96
C ASP A 149 22.02 19.32 -24.45
N GLU A 150 21.15 20.15 -23.87
CA GLU A 150 20.99 21.56 -24.28
C GLU A 150 21.53 22.53 -23.20
N ALA A 151 22.09 23.65 -23.69
CA ALA A 151 22.40 24.82 -22.89
C ALA A 151 21.18 25.73 -22.81
N GLY A 152 21.05 26.50 -21.72
CA GLY A 152 19.89 27.38 -21.56
C GLY A 152 19.99 28.31 -20.36
N ILE A 153 18.85 28.94 -20.03
CA ILE A 153 18.74 29.81 -18.86
C ILE A 153 17.80 29.17 -17.88
N LEU A 154 18.26 29.01 -16.63
CA LEU A 154 17.49 28.45 -15.52
C LEU A 154 17.34 29.47 -14.40
N CYS A 155 16.29 29.34 -13.62
CA CYS A 155 16.07 30.14 -12.43
C CYS A 155 16.81 29.55 -11.23
N GLY A 156 17.44 30.41 -10.44
CA GLY A 156 17.95 30.03 -9.13
C GLY A 156 16.84 29.83 -8.10
N SER A 157 17.22 29.26 -6.97
CA SER A 157 16.33 29.15 -5.81
C SER A 157 15.95 30.56 -5.30
N PRO A 158 14.68 30.77 -4.90
CA PRO A 158 14.25 32.03 -4.30
C PRO A 158 15.02 32.39 -3.02
N GLU A 159 15.60 31.40 -2.35
CA GLU A 159 16.38 31.58 -1.12
C GLU A 159 17.74 32.27 -1.37
N GLU A 160 18.32 32.05 -2.55
CA GLU A 160 19.55 32.70 -2.99
C GLU A 160 19.27 33.98 -3.81
N GLY A 161 18.01 34.41 -3.88
CA GLY A 161 17.58 35.57 -4.64
C GLY A 161 18.02 36.90 -4.05
N ILE A 162 17.91 37.94 -4.87
CA ILE A 162 18.18 39.34 -4.47
C ILE A 162 16.86 39.97 -4.04
N THR A 163 16.81 40.52 -2.82
CA THR A 163 15.62 41.23 -2.33
C THR A 163 15.44 42.51 -3.10
N ASP A 164 14.33 42.65 -3.79
CA ASP A 164 13.92 43.88 -4.46
C ASP A 164 13.67 44.99 -3.41
N PRO A 165 14.40 46.10 -3.47
CA PRO A 165 14.28 47.18 -2.49
C PRO A 165 12.90 47.87 -2.52
N ASP A 166 12.15 47.80 -3.62
CA ASP A 166 10.85 48.45 -3.78
C ASP A 166 9.66 47.57 -3.34
N SER A 167 9.69 46.29 -3.66
CA SER A 167 8.64 45.33 -3.30
C SER A 167 8.92 44.52 -2.03
N GLY A 168 10.19 44.39 -1.64
CA GLY A 168 10.60 43.51 -0.54
C GLY A 168 10.55 42.03 -0.87
N GLU A 169 10.26 41.65 -2.09
CA GLU A 169 10.24 40.27 -2.56
C GLU A 169 11.65 39.81 -2.94
N SER A 170 11.94 38.53 -2.72
CA SER A 170 13.16 37.89 -3.19
C SER A 170 12.99 37.47 -4.65
N LEU A 171 13.77 38.10 -5.53
CA LEU A 171 13.81 37.78 -6.95
C LEU A 171 14.93 36.79 -7.22
N PRO A 172 14.64 35.57 -7.73
CA PRO A 172 15.66 34.58 -8.07
C PRO A 172 16.65 35.10 -9.12
N ILE A 173 17.90 34.73 -9.00
CA ILE A 173 18.92 35.01 -10.04
C ILE A 173 18.68 34.04 -11.21
N LYS A 174 18.83 34.50 -12.44
CA LYS A 174 18.86 33.64 -13.61
C LYS A 174 20.29 33.24 -13.95
N TYR A 175 20.51 31.97 -14.24
CA TYR A 175 21.81 31.43 -14.60
C TYR A 175 21.78 30.91 -16.04
N ARG A 176 22.77 31.34 -16.83
CA ARG A 176 23.09 30.71 -18.10
C ARG A 176 23.93 29.49 -17.79
N VAL A 177 23.44 28.31 -18.22
CA VAL A 177 24.08 27.04 -17.97
C VAL A 177 24.32 26.27 -19.26
N GLY A 178 25.43 25.57 -19.30
CA GLY A 178 25.76 24.63 -20.37
C GLY A 178 24.92 23.35 -20.29
N PRO A 179 25.18 22.40 -21.21
CA PRO A 179 24.63 21.05 -21.13
C PRO A 179 24.96 20.38 -19.79
N ALA A 180 24.17 19.38 -19.39
CA ALA A 180 24.46 18.60 -18.20
C ALA A 180 25.71 17.74 -18.40
N GLU A 181 26.68 17.90 -17.52
CA GLU A 181 27.90 17.10 -17.48
C GLU A 181 27.69 15.80 -16.70
N LEU A 182 26.82 15.83 -15.68
CA LEU A 182 26.41 14.72 -14.82
C LEU A 182 24.91 14.81 -14.54
N THR A 183 24.30 13.66 -14.33
CA THR A 183 22.88 13.53 -13.98
C THR A 183 22.69 12.72 -12.70
N GLY A 184 21.47 12.65 -12.21
CA GLY A 184 21.12 11.82 -11.06
C GLY A 184 21.44 10.34 -11.23
N GLU A 185 21.55 9.84 -12.46
CA GLU A 185 21.93 8.45 -12.75
C GLU A 185 23.35 8.11 -12.31
N ASN A 186 24.21 9.13 -12.15
CA ASN A 186 25.58 8.96 -11.67
C ASN A 186 25.72 8.97 -10.14
N ILE A 187 24.62 9.03 -9.40
CA ILE A 187 24.61 8.99 -7.94
C ILE A 187 24.48 7.55 -7.46
N GLU A 188 25.48 7.07 -6.72
CA GLU A 188 25.44 5.76 -6.06
C GLU A 188 24.72 5.83 -4.71
N ASP A 189 24.94 6.92 -3.94
CA ASP A 189 24.32 7.11 -2.62
C ASP A 189 24.20 8.60 -2.28
N ALA A 190 23.17 8.92 -1.50
CA ALA A 190 22.93 10.25 -0.97
C ALA A 190 22.61 10.15 0.53
N PHE A 191 23.25 10.98 1.35
CA PHE A 191 23.15 10.93 2.81
C PHE A 191 23.27 12.31 3.45
N VAL A 192 22.66 12.45 4.63
CA VAL A 192 22.75 13.69 5.40
C VAL A 192 24.09 13.77 6.13
N GLN A 193 24.74 14.94 6.05
CA GLN A 193 25.95 15.24 6.80
C GLN A 193 25.90 16.66 7.39
N VAL A 194 26.75 16.94 8.37
CA VAL A 194 26.88 18.27 8.92
C VAL A 194 28.12 18.92 8.32
N GLY A 195 27.94 20.10 7.72
CA GLY A 195 29.01 20.82 7.05
C GLY A 195 30.16 21.21 8.01
N SER A 196 31.39 20.97 7.56
CA SER A 196 32.58 21.31 8.32
C SER A 196 32.73 22.82 8.46
N GLY A 197 32.42 23.37 9.62
CA GLY A 197 32.59 24.80 9.94
C GLY A 197 31.33 25.65 10.00
N THR A 198 30.23 25.26 9.39
CA THR A 198 28.97 26.01 9.39
C THR A 198 27.90 25.43 10.33
N GLN A 199 28.04 24.18 10.76
CA GLN A 199 27.03 23.39 11.47
C GLN A 199 25.68 23.27 10.72
N ALA A 200 25.64 23.66 9.44
CA ALA A 200 24.46 23.48 8.58
C ALA A 200 24.38 22.03 8.11
N PHE A 201 23.16 21.52 7.96
CA PHE A 201 22.96 20.23 7.33
C PHE A 201 23.19 20.34 5.83
N GLN A 202 23.78 19.31 5.28
CA GLN A 202 24.09 19.18 3.86
C GLN A 202 23.75 17.79 3.39
N VAL A 203 23.39 17.64 2.13
CA VAL A 203 23.28 16.33 1.49
C VAL A 203 24.61 15.99 0.86
N GLY A 204 25.28 14.97 1.37
CA GLY A 204 26.47 14.38 0.77
C GLY A 204 26.04 13.43 -0.36
N LEU A 205 26.72 13.53 -1.49
CA LEU A 205 26.52 12.67 -2.66
C LEU A 205 27.77 11.84 -2.88
N ASN A 206 27.61 10.55 -3.09
CA ASN A 206 28.64 9.67 -3.61
C ASN A 206 28.29 9.33 -5.05
N LEU A 207 29.22 9.57 -5.94
CA LEU A 207 29.08 9.26 -7.36
C LEU A 207 29.57 7.83 -7.65
N ASP A 208 28.99 7.20 -8.65
CA ASP A 208 29.50 5.95 -9.19
C ASP A 208 30.88 6.13 -9.86
N ASP A 209 31.51 5.05 -10.26
CA ASP A 209 32.85 5.08 -10.87
C ASP A 209 32.88 5.99 -12.11
N THR A 210 31.84 5.96 -12.95
CA THR A 210 31.75 6.79 -14.18
C THR A 210 31.52 8.25 -13.83
N GLY A 211 30.63 8.54 -12.90
CA GLY A 211 30.36 9.88 -12.41
C GLY A 211 31.58 10.49 -11.72
N ALA A 212 32.31 9.70 -10.95
CA ALA A 212 33.56 10.18 -10.29
C ALA A 212 34.64 10.57 -11.31
N GLU A 213 34.79 9.80 -12.41
CA GLU A 213 35.72 10.14 -13.49
C GLU A 213 35.31 11.44 -14.20
N VAL A 214 34.03 11.58 -14.56
CA VAL A 214 33.50 12.77 -15.20
C VAL A 214 33.61 13.98 -14.27
N PHE A 215 33.26 13.83 -12.98
CA PHE A 215 33.33 14.88 -11.99
C PHE A 215 34.75 15.38 -11.77
N ALA A 216 35.75 14.47 -11.73
CA ALA A 216 37.15 14.83 -11.65
C ALA A 216 37.60 15.60 -12.89
N ALA A 217 37.18 15.19 -14.09
CA ALA A 217 37.52 15.91 -15.32
C ALA A 217 36.92 17.33 -15.34
N VAL A 218 35.61 17.45 -15.06
CA VAL A 218 34.89 18.73 -15.07
C VAL A 218 35.45 19.68 -14.00
N THR A 219 35.68 19.21 -12.77
CA THR A 219 36.25 20.04 -11.69
C THR A 219 37.70 20.40 -11.95
N SER A 220 38.44 19.60 -12.69
CA SER A 220 39.79 19.94 -13.18
C SER A 220 39.75 21.09 -14.18
N ASP A 221 38.85 21.05 -15.15
CA ASP A 221 38.66 22.10 -16.13
C ASP A 221 38.22 23.41 -15.47
N LEU A 222 37.24 23.36 -14.56
CA LEU A 222 36.78 24.52 -13.80
C LEU A 222 37.91 25.14 -12.93
N ALA A 223 38.77 24.30 -12.35
CA ALA A 223 39.95 24.80 -11.66
C ALA A 223 40.91 25.56 -12.60
N CYS A 224 41.03 25.11 -13.86
CA CYS A 224 41.79 25.82 -14.87
C CYS A 224 41.13 27.14 -15.31
N GLU A 225 39.81 27.18 -15.41
CA GLU A 225 39.05 28.41 -15.68
C GLU A 225 39.25 29.43 -14.55
N ARG A 226 39.15 29.00 -13.29
CA ARG A 226 39.46 29.85 -12.12
C ARG A 226 40.84 30.43 -12.20
N ASP A 227 41.86 29.61 -12.48
CA ASP A 227 43.26 30.09 -12.57
C ASP A 227 43.45 31.05 -13.74
N ALA A 228 42.57 30.98 -14.77
CA ALA A 228 42.49 31.94 -15.85
C ALA A 228 41.63 33.18 -15.55
N GLY A 229 41.04 33.29 -14.36
CA GLY A 229 40.17 34.39 -13.95
C GLY A 229 38.79 34.36 -14.59
N ARG A 230 38.34 33.20 -15.01
CA ARG A 230 36.97 32.95 -15.55
C ARG A 230 36.06 32.31 -14.48
N ASP A 231 34.78 32.16 -14.81
CA ASP A 231 33.80 31.52 -13.91
C ASP A 231 34.16 30.05 -13.70
N ASP A 232 34.26 29.63 -12.45
CA ASP A 232 34.62 28.27 -12.04
C ASP A 232 33.46 27.56 -11.31
N ARG A 233 32.24 28.10 -11.46
CA ARG A 233 31.06 27.57 -10.75
C ARG A 233 30.38 26.45 -11.51
N PHE A 234 29.79 25.61 -10.71
CA PHE A 234 29.04 24.44 -11.15
C PHE A 234 27.63 24.54 -10.61
N ALA A 235 26.65 24.66 -11.48
CA ALA A 235 25.25 24.71 -11.08
C ALA A 235 24.74 23.29 -10.74
N ILE A 236 24.22 23.15 -9.54
CA ILE A 236 23.46 21.96 -9.12
C ILE A 236 22.00 22.29 -9.35
N VAL A 237 21.41 21.59 -10.33
CA VAL A 237 20.04 21.85 -10.80
C VAL A 237 19.15 20.69 -10.39
N LEU A 238 18.08 20.98 -9.66
CA LEU A 238 17.05 20.03 -9.25
C LEU A 238 15.71 20.47 -9.82
N ASP A 239 15.06 19.61 -10.57
CA ASP A 239 13.76 19.85 -11.19
C ASP A 239 13.66 21.20 -11.92
N GLY A 240 14.73 21.56 -12.64
CA GLY A 240 14.84 22.79 -13.43
C GLY A 240 15.13 24.06 -12.62
N THR A 241 15.37 23.95 -11.32
CA THR A 241 15.79 25.07 -10.45
C THR A 241 17.26 24.90 -10.07
N VAL A 242 18.03 25.96 -10.14
CA VAL A 242 19.40 25.97 -9.66
C VAL A 242 19.42 26.14 -8.15
N GLU A 243 19.69 25.05 -7.43
CA GLU A 243 19.68 25.04 -5.96
C GLU A 243 20.95 25.66 -5.37
N SER A 244 22.09 25.47 -6.04
CA SER A 244 23.33 26.09 -5.63
C SER A 244 24.34 26.16 -6.77
N THR A 245 25.26 27.12 -6.68
CA THR A 245 26.34 27.31 -7.67
C THR A 245 27.71 27.35 -7.01
N PRO A 246 28.17 26.21 -6.42
CA PRO A 246 29.48 26.17 -5.76
C PRO A 246 30.62 26.38 -6.77
N GLY A 247 31.60 27.20 -6.39
CA GLY A 247 32.88 27.27 -7.08
C GLY A 247 33.82 26.14 -6.66
N VAL A 248 34.75 25.79 -7.52
CA VAL A 248 35.77 24.79 -7.20
C VAL A 248 36.71 25.29 -6.09
N ASN A 249 36.90 24.45 -5.06
CA ASN A 249 37.74 24.81 -3.93
C ASN A 249 39.15 25.29 -4.43
N PRO A 250 39.67 26.41 -3.93
CA PRO A 250 40.99 26.95 -4.33
C PRO A 250 42.18 25.98 -4.17
N THR A 251 42.01 24.94 -3.36
CA THR A 251 43.06 23.91 -3.18
C THR A 251 43.11 22.87 -4.30
N VAL A 252 42.07 22.81 -5.14
CA VAL A 252 42.01 21.91 -6.31
C VAL A 252 42.88 22.50 -7.41
N ALA A 253 43.87 21.75 -7.86
CA ALA A 253 44.79 22.20 -8.91
C ALA A 253 44.20 21.92 -10.30
N CYS A 254 44.44 22.87 -11.23
CA CYS A 254 44.19 22.64 -12.65
C CYS A 254 44.89 21.35 -13.13
N GLY A 255 44.17 20.50 -13.88
CA GLY A 255 44.70 19.24 -14.36
C GLY A 255 44.57 18.04 -13.39
N VAL A 256 44.04 18.25 -12.17
CA VAL A 256 43.83 17.16 -11.18
C VAL A 256 42.36 16.93 -10.90
N GLY A 257 41.58 17.98 -10.62
CA GLY A 257 40.16 17.88 -10.26
C GLY A 257 39.93 17.28 -8.88
N ILE A 258 38.63 17.02 -8.56
CA ILE A 258 38.17 16.36 -7.33
C ILE A 258 38.05 14.87 -7.61
N THR A 259 39.03 14.07 -7.19
CA THR A 259 39.10 12.63 -7.51
C THR A 259 38.33 11.72 -6.54
N GLY A 260 37.68 12.31 -5.53
CA GLY A 260 37.01 11.52 -4.48
C GLY A 260 35.58 11.03 -4.81
N GLY A 261 35.02 11.43 -5.97
CA GLY A 261 33.65 11.08 -6.35
C GLY A 261 32.59 11.55 -5.36
N SER A 262 32.87 12.61 -4.58
CA SER A 262 31.94 13.12 -3.58
C SER A 262 31.65 14.60 -3.83
N ALA A 263 30.35 14.93 -3.79
CA ALA A 263 29.83 16.29 -3.83
C ALA A 263 28.94 16.57 -2.62
N SER A 264 28.59 17.82 -2.35
CA SER A 264 27.63 18.15 -1.30
C SER A 264 26.74 19.29 -1.72
N ILE A 265 25.46 19.18 -1.40
CA ILE A 265 24.43 20.19 -1.61
C ILE A 265 24.11 20.80 -0.25
N THR A 266 24.13 22.12 -0.14
CA THR A 266 23.71 22.83 1.07
C THR A 266 22.23 23.19 0.89
N THR A 267 21.41 22.89 1.89
CA THR A 267 19.97 23.14 1.87
C THR A 267 19.57 24.02 3.05
N GLY A 268 18.39 24.63 2.97
CA GLY A 268 17.73 25.24 4.11
C GLY A 268 18.33 26.53 4.63
N ALA A 269 18.81 27.38 3.75
CA ALA A 269 19.26 28.72 4.15
C ALA A 269 18.12 29.50 4.80
N GLY A 270 18.28 29.87 6.08
CA GLY A 270 17.27 30.64 6.82
C GLY A 270 16.26 29.82 7.64
N LEU A 271 16.26 28.50 7.53
CA LEU A 271 15.40 27.60 8.31
C LEU A 271 15.93 27.34 9.73
N THR A 272 15.07 26.86 10.60
CA THR A 272 15.50 26.35 11.90
C THR A 272 16.33 25.06 11.73
N ARG A 273 17.09 24.70 12.75
CA ARG A 273 17.94 23.51 12.68
C ARG A 273 17.17 22.21 12.43
N GLU A 274 15.98 22.09 13.00
CA GLU A 274 15.12 20.90 12.82
C GLU A 274 14.56 20.84 11.40
N GLU A 275 14.14 21.97 10.85
CA GLU A 275 13.66 22.09 9.46
C GLU A 275 14.78 21.78 8.46
N GLN A 276 16.01 22.30 8.67
CA GLN A 276 17.18 21.99 7.84
C GLN A 276 17.51 20.49 7.84
N GLU A 277 17.46 19.84 9.02
CA GLU A 277 17.71 18.40 9.12
C GLU A 277 16.66 17.59 8.34
N GLN A 278 15.41 18.00 8.46
CA GLN A 278 14.31 17.34 7.77
C GLN A 278 14.41 17.51 6.26
N GLU A 279 14.62 18.72 5.77
CA GLU A 279 14.78 19.03 4.35
C GLU A 279 15.98 18.28 3.74
N ALA A 280 17.14 18.30 4.42
CA ALA A 280 18.31 17.53 3.99
C ALA A 280 18.03 16.01 3.97
N SER A 281 17.22 15.51 4.92
CA SER A 281 16.82 14.10 4.97
C SER A 281 15.89 13.73 3.82
N ASP A 282 14.92 14.58 3.54
CA ASP A 282 13.94 14.36 2.47
C ASP A 282 14.62 14.44 1.09
N LEU A 283 15.51 15.43 0.89
CA LEU A 283 16.31 15.55 -0.33
C LEU A 283 17.27 14.35 -0.51
N ALA A 284 17.97 13.92 0.54
CA ALA A 284 18.84 12.76 0.47
C ALA A 284 18.08 11.49 0.12
N LEU A 285 16.87 11.31 0.68
CA LEU A 285 15.99 10.21 0.37
C LEU A 285 15.61 10.19 -1.11
N VAL A 286 15.14 11.33 -1.62
CA VAL A 286 14.64 11.48 -2.98
C VAL A 286 15.77 11.23 -3.99
N LEU A 287 16.97 11.80 -3.74
CA LEU A 287 18.14 11.60 -4.60
C LEU A 287 18.66 10.16 -4.59
N ARG A 288 18.63 9.50 -3.43
CA ARG A 288 19.05 8.09 -3.32
C ARG A 288 18.09 7.12 -4.02
N THR A 289 16.80 7.43 -4.04
CA THR A 289 15.78 6.58 -4.68
C THR A 289 15.65 6.83 -6.17
N GLY A 290 16.27 7.88 -6.67
CA GLY A 290 16.32 8.24 -8.09
C GLY A 290 15.17 9.12 -8.56
N ALA A 291 15.34 9.63 -9.79
CA ALA A 291 14.36 10.46 -10.46
C ALA A 291 13.15 9.64 -10.91
N LEU A 292 11.97 10.27 -10.91
CA LEU A 292 10.80 9.68 -11.55
C LEU A 292 10.98 9.71 -13.07
N PRO A 293 10.74 8.59 -13.78
CA PRO A 293 10.81 8.54 -15.24
C PRO A 293 9.79 9.46 -15.93
N ILE A 294 8.69 9.78 -15.24
CA ILE A 294 7.65 10.69 -15.70
C ILE A 294 7.18 11.58 -14.56
N SER A 295 6.91 12.85 -14.86
CA SER A 295 6.34 13.78 -13.89
C SER A 295 4.90 13.39 -13.54
N LEU A 296 4.54 13.54 -12.28
CA LEU A 296 3.24 13.17 -11.76
C LEU A 296 2.54 14.38 -11.14
N GLU A 297 1.28 14.60 -11.50
CA GLU A 297 0.42 15.58 -10.82
C GLU A 297 -0.65 14.89 -9.97
N PRO A 298 -0.91 15.38 -8.73
CA PRO A 298 -1.96 14.84 -7.90
C PRO A 298 -3.34 15.21 -8.49
N SER A 299 -4.03 14.22 -9.03
CA SER A 299 -5.40 14.35 -9.56
C SER A 299 -6.44 14.30 -8.43
N THR A 300 -6.19 13.51 -7.41
CA THR A 300 -7.04 13.41 -6.22
C THR A 300 -6.18 13.16 -5.00
N PHE A 301 -6.44 13.92 -3.93
CA PHE A 301 -5.75 13.76 -2.66
C PHE A 301 -6.77 13.74 -1.52
N GLN A 302 -6.77 12.69 -0.72
CA GLN A 302 -7.70 12.50 0.39
C GLN A 302 -6.96 12.04 1.63
N THR A 303 -7.19 12.72 2.74
CA THR A 303 -6.74 12.28 4.06
C THR A 303 -7.89 11.62 4.81
N VAL A 304 -7.65 10.42 5.32
CA VAL A 304 -8.59 9.67 6.15
C VAL A 304 -8.19 9.81 7.61
N SER A 305 -9.09 10.36 8.42
CA SER A 305 -8.81 10.54 9.85
C SER A 305 -8.69 9.19 10.56
N PRO A 306 -7.63 8.96 11.36
CA PRO A 306 -7.46 7.76 12.17
C PRO A 306 -8.62 7.50 13.15
N THR A 307 -9.25 8.57 13.63
CA THR A 307 -10.38 8.46 14.60
C THR A 307 -11.62 7.86 13.94
N LEU A 308 -11.93 8.24 12.71
CA LEU A 308 -13.06 7.70 11.95
C LEU A 308 -12.86 6.21 11.62
N GLY A 309 -11.64 5.83 11.27
CA GLY A 309 -11.28 4.43 11.03
C GLY A 309 -11.44 3.56 12.26
N ALA A 310 -10.90 4.00 13.40
CA ALA A 310 -11.00 3.29 14.68
C ALA A 310 -12.46 3.14 15.17
N GLU A 311 -13.27 4.19 15.05
CA GLU A 311 -14.70 4.14 15.39
C GLU A 311 -15.45 3.18 14.48
N SER A 312 -15.17 3.18 13.18
CA SER A 312 -15.77 2.27 12.20
C SER A 312 -15.41 0.81 12.48
N LEU A 313 -14.14 0.54 12.81
CA LEU A 313 -13.69 -0.79 13.20
C LEU A 313 -14.38 -1.28 14.47
N GLN A 314 -14.43 -0.44 15.50
CA GLN A 314 -15.10 -0.78 16.76
C GLN A 314 -16.59 -1.04 16.55
N ALA A 315 -17.28 -0.19 15.79
CA ALA A 315 -18.69 -0.37 15.44
C ALA A 315 -18.91 -1.67 14.64
N GLY A 316 -18.05 -1.95 13.67
CA GLY A 316 -18.09 -3.16 12.85
C GLY A 316 -17.88 -4.44 13.69
N LEU A 317 -16.87 -4.45 14.57
CA LEU A 317 -16.62 -5.57 15.48
C LEU A 317 -17.77 -5.80 16.45
N LEU A 318 -18.33 -4.72 17.01
CA LEU A 318 -19.49 -4.81 17.90
C LEU A 318 -20.73 -5.35 17.18
N ALA A 319 -21.02 -4.85 15.99
CA ALA A 319 -22.10 -5.33 15.15
C ALA A 319 -21.92 -6.83 14.79
N GLY A 320 -20.70 -7.22 14.40
CA GLY A 320 -20.35 -8.62 14.13
C GLY A 320 -20.53 -9.52 15.35
N LEU A 321 -20.10 -9.08 16.53
CA LEU A 321 -20.28 -9.83 17.79
C LEU A 321 -21.76 -9.99 18.16
N ILE A 322 -22.54 -8.92 18.06
CA ILE A 322 -23.98 -8.96 18.32
C ILE A 322 -24.67 -9.89 17.32
N GLY A 323 -24.35 -9.79 16.04
CA GLY A 323 -24.88 -10.68 14.99
C GLY A 323 -24.55 -12.15 15.26
N LEU A 324 -23.29 -12.44 15.63
CA LEU A 324 -22.84 -13.79 15.98
C LEU A 324 -23.57 -14.33 17.20
N LEU A 325 -23.75 -13.51 18.25
CA LEU A 325 -24.52 -13.88 19.45
C LEU A 325 -25.98 -14.19 19.12
N LEU A 326 -26.65 -13.35 18.34
CA LEU A 326 -28.04 -13.55 17.93
C LEU A 326 -28.21 -14.85 17.13
N VAL A 327 -27.37 -15.07 16.12
CA VAL A 327 -27.35 -16.30 15.31
C VAL A 327 -27.04 -17.51 16.20
N GLY A 328 -26.06 -17.41 17.09
CA GLY A 328 -25.70 -18.49 18.01
C GLY A 328 -26.82 -18.86 18.96
N VAL A 329 -27.45 -17.89 19.59
CA VAL A 329 -28.62 -18.11 20.45
C VAL A 329 -29.75 -18.79 19.67
N TRP A 330 -30.03 -18.28 18.47
CA TRP A 330 -31.06 -18.88 17.59
C TRP A 330 -30.72 -20.32 17.23
N LEU A 331 -29.51 -20.62 16.82
CA LEU A 331 -29.04 -21.98 16.48
C LEU A 331 -29.20 -22.94 17.68
N VAL A 332 -28.82 -22.53 18.89
CA VAL A 332 -28.90 -23.37 20.07
C VAL A 332 -30.35 -23.58 20.49
N LEU A 333 -31.21 -22.58 20.41
CA LEU A 333 -32.64 -22.71 20.76
C LEU A 333 -33.37 -23.66 19.80
N PHE A 334 -33.13 -23.54 18.50
CA PHE A 334 -33.83 -24.31 17.49
C PHE A 334 -33.22 -25.69 17.23
N TYR A 335 -31.89 -25.84 17.22
CA TYR A 335 -31.20 -27.08 16.87
C TYR A 335 -30.51 -27.77 18.04
N ARG A 336 -30.53 -27.16 19.23
CA ARG A 336 -29.98 -27.72 20.47
C ARG A 336 -28.51 -28.21 20.28
N TRP A 337 -28.26 -29.52 20.41
CA TRP A 337 -26.93 -30.12 20.29
C TRP A 337 -26.28 -29.91 18.93
N ILE A 338 -27.05 -29.92 17.84
CA ILE A 338 -26.52 -29.61 16.49
C ILE A 338 -26.18 -28.15 16.40
N GLY A 339 -27.00 -27.25 16.98
CA GLY A 339 -26.72 -25.82 17.05
C GLY A 339 -25.43 -25.51 17.83
N LEU A 340 -25.14 -26.28 18.89
CA LEU A 340 -23.89 -26.12 19.66
C LEU A 340 -22.65 -26.52 18.83
N ILE A 341 -22.76 -27.56 17.99
CA ILE A 341 -21.70 -27.92 17.03
C ILE A 341 -21.57 -26.83 15.98
N ALA A 342 -22.66 -26.31 15.44
CA ALA A 342 -22.64 -25.22 14.47
C ALA A 342 -21.95 -23.97 15.04
N MET A 343 -22.23 -23.59 16.28
CA MET A 343 -21.50 -22.51 16.97
C MET A 343 -20.00 -22.79 17.07
N GLY A 344 -19.62 -24.01 17.40
CA GLY A 344 -18.21 -24.43 17.42
C GLY A 344 -17.53 -24.31 16.06
N VAL A 345 -18.23 -24.63 14.98
CA VAL A 345 -17.74 -24.45 13.59
C VAL A 345 -17.53 -22.97 13.27
N VAL A 346 -18.51 -22.12 13.61
CA VAL A 346 -18.42 -20.67 13.38
C VAL A 346 -17.31 -20.03 14.23
N ALA A 347 -17.10 -20.48 15.47
CA ALA A 347 -16.00 -20.01 16.31
C ALA A 347 -14.63 -20.40 15.73
N LEU A 348 -14.48 -21.64 15.24
CA LEU A 348 -13.27 -22.10 14.55
C LEU A 348 -13.04 -21.33 13.24
N TYR A 349 -14.12 -21.07 12.50
CA TYR A 349 -14.08 -20.23 11.31
C TYR A 349 -13.49 -18.84 11.64
N GLY A 350 -14.03 -18.15 12.64
CA GLY A 350 -13.54 -16.85 13.06
C GLY A 350 -12.05 -16.87 13.46
N LEU A 351 -11.62 -17.90 14.22
CA LEU A 351 -10.23 -18.09 14.59
C LEU A 351 -9.32 -18.23 13.37
N PHE A 352 -9.71 -19.08 12.40
CA PHE A 352 -8.89 -19.32 11.22
C PHE A 352 -8.87 -18.13 10.25
N VAL A 353 -9.97 -17.37 10.15
CA VAL A 353 -10.00 -16.14 9.36
C VAL A 353 -9.06 -15.10 9.96
N VAL A 354 -9.13 -14.84 11.27
CA VAL A 354 -8.25 -13.86 11.91
C VAL A 354 -6.80 -14.28 11.82
N ALA A 355 -6.48 -15.54 12.08
CA ALA A 355 -5.11 -16.04 11.96
C ALA A 355 -4.60 -15.99 10.49
N GLY A 356 -5.47 -16.35 9.54
CA GLY A 356 -5.15 -16.31 8.12
C GLY A 356 -4.90 -14.90 7.60
N VAL A 357 -5.72 -13.93 8.01
CA VAL A 357 -5.53 -12.51 7.66
C VAL A 357 -4.25 -11.96 8.26
N SER A 358 -3.95 -12.28 9.54
CA SER A 358 -2.69 -11.87 10.17
C SER A 358 -1.47 -12.46 9.44
N ALA A 359 -1.54 -13.75 9.07
CA ALA A 359 -0.45 -14.39 8.32
C ALA A 359 -0.29 -13.83 6.90
N MET A 360 -1.39 -13.47 6.24
CA MET A 360 -1.35 -12.82 4.93
C MET A 360 -0.75 -11.41 5.01
N GLY A 361 -1.01 -10.67 6.10
CA GLY A 361 -0.33 -9.38 6.35
C GLY A 361 1.18 -9.56 6.40
N GLU A 362 1.68 -10.50 7.20
CA GLU A 362 3.12 -10.74 7.35
C GLU A 362 3.80 -11.33 6.09
N LEU A 363 3.10 -12.18 5.31
CA LEU A 363 3.70 -12.92 4.21
C LEU A 363 3.64 -12.19 2.86
N ILE A 364 2.55 -11.47 2.60
CA ILE A 364 2.26 -10.85 1.29
C ILE A 364 1.84 -9.37 1.40
N GLY A 365 1.97 -8.75 2.59
CA GLY A 365 1.59 -7.35 2.80
C GLY A 365 0.09 -7.07 2.62
N PHE A 366 -0.78 -8.04 2.98
CA PHE A 366 -2.23 -7.85 2.87
C PHE A 366 -2.78 -7.03 4.03
N SER A 367 -3.35 -5.86 3.74
CA SER A 367 -4.02 -5.01 4.74
C SER A 367 -5.54 -5.20 4.74
N LEU A 368 -6.12 -5.31 5.94
CA LEU A 368 -7.55 -5.51 6.14
C LEU A 368 -8.29 -4.17 6.05
N THR A 369 -9.11 -4.01 5.02
CA THR A 369 -9.97 -2.82 4.82
C THR A 369 -11.31 -2.96 5.54
N LEU A 370 -12.06 -1.86 5.71
CA LEU A 370 -13.41 -1.86 6.25
C LEU A 370 -14.35 -2.77 5.44
N ALA A 371 -14.21 -2.75 4.11
CA ALA A 371 -14.94 -3.65 3.23
C ALA A 371 -14.55 -5.12 3.46
N GLY A 372 -13.27 -5.41 3.74
CA GLY A 372 -12.80 -6.74 4.12
C GLY A 372 -13.43 -7.24 5.43
N VAL A 373 -13.54 -6.37 6.44
CA VAL A 373 -14.27 -6.67 7.70
C VAL A 373 -15.74 -6.99 7.41
N ALA A 374 -16.41 -6.20 6.56
CA ALA A 374 -17.78 -6.49 6.14
C ALA A 374 -17.87 -7.85 5.44
N GLY A 375 -16.90 -8.22 4.59
CA GLY A 375 -16.79 -9.52 3.96
C GLY A 375 -16.72 -10.67 4.97
N ILE A 376 -15.92 -10.52 6.03
CA ILE A 376 -15.82 -11.49 7.14
C ILE A 376 -17.18 -11.64 7.84
N ILE A 377 -17.86 -10.55 8.15
CA ILE A 377 -19.17 -10.59 8.84
C ILE A 377 -20.21 -11.30 7.98
N VAL A 378 -20.27 -10.99 6.68
CA VAL A 378 -21.18 -11.68 5.73
C VAL A 378 -20.87 -13.17 5.67
N SER A 379 -19.59 -13.53 5.65
CA SER A 379 -19.17 -14.93 5.56
C SER A 379 -19.47 -15.74 6.83
N ILE A 380 -19.51 -15.12 8.01
CA ILE A 380 -20.02 -15.74 9.23
C ILE A 380 -21.49 -16.18 9.03
N GLY A 381 -22.30 -15.34 8.37
CA GLY A 381 -23.67 -15.67 7.99
C GLY A 381 -23.77 -16.88 7.05
N ILE A 382 -22.89 -16.95 6.03
CA ILE A 382 -22.82 -18.06 5.07
C ILE A 382 -22.45 -19.39 5.78
N THR A 383 -21.46 -19.35 6.69
CA THR A 383 -21.04 -20.53 7.47
C THR A 383 -22.15 -21.01 8.41
N ALA A 384 -22.91 -20.09 9.00
CA ALA A 384 -24.08 -20.44 9.80
C ALA A 384 -25.17 -21.09 8.96
N ASP A 385 -25.45 -20.56 7.76
CA ASP A 385 -26.46 -21.11 6.82
C ASP A 385 -26.09 -22.52 6.36
N SER A 386 -24.81 -22.77 6.02
CA SER A 386 -24.31 -24.11 5.69
C SER A 386 -24.62 -25.13 6.79
N SER A 387 -24.45 -24.73 8.05
CA SER A 387 -24.75 -25.56 9.22
C SER A 387 -26.26 -25.79 9.41
N ILE A 388 -27.09 -24.78 9.11
CA ILE A 388 -28.57 -24.84 9.15
C ILE A 388 -29.08 -25.81 8.10
N ILE A 389 -28.60 -25.70 6.85
CA ILE A 389 -28.96 -26.60 5.76
C ILE A 389 -28.70 -28.06 6.17
N PHE A 390 -27.56 -28.35 6.76
CA PHE A 390 -27.22 -29.68 7.23
C PHE A 390 -28.17 -30.15 8.34
N ALA A 391 -28.48 -29.29 9.32
CA ALA A 391 -29.40 -29.59 10.41
C ALA A 391 -30.82 -29.87 9.92
N GLU A 392 -31.34 -29.07 8.98
CA GLU A 392 -32.66 -29.26 8.40
C GLU A 392 -32.74 -30.56 7.57
N ARG A 393 -31.71 -30.87 6.78
CA ARG A 393 -31.67 -32.17 6.07
C ARG A 393 -31.69 -33.36 7.03
N ILE A 394 -31.07 -33.27 8.20
CA ILE A 394 -31.15 -34.32 9.22
C ILE A 394 -32.58 -34.44 9.74
N ARG A 395 -33.26 -33.33 10.00
CA ARG A 395 -34.68 -33.32 10.43
C ARG A 395 -35.61 -33.95 9.39
N ASP A 396 -35.45 -33.58 8.12
CA ASP A 396 -36.20 -34.11 7.02
C ASP A 396 -36.07 -35.64 6.94
N GLU A 397 -34.86 -36.16 6.98
CA GLU A 397 -34.56 -37.59 6.92
C GLU A 397 -35.14 -38.36 8.14
N VAL A 398 -35.10 -37.74 9.34
CA VAL A 398 -35.71 -38.31 10.55
C VAL A 398 -37.24 -38.31 10.47
N ASN A 399 -37.85 -37.26 9.92
CA ASN A 399 -39.29 -37.16 9.72
C ASN A 399 -39.80 -38.20 8.70
N LEU A 400 -38.98 -38.55 7.69
CA LEU A 400 -39.23 -39.65 6.76
C LEU A 400 -39.13 -41.04 7.41
N GLY A 401 -38.90 -41.12 8.72
CA GLY A 401 -38.92 -42.35 9.50
C GLY A 401 -37.58 -43.09 9.62
N LYS A 402 -36.47 -42.53 9.09
CA LYS A 402 -35.16 -43.19 9.15
C LYS A 402 -34.55 -43.15 10.56
N THR A 403 -33.64 -44.05 10.82
CA THR A 403 -32.84 -43.98 12.07
C THR A 403 -31.92 -42.76 12.06
N VAL A 404 -31.62 -42.20 13.22
CA VAL A 404 -30.76 -41.00 13.33
C VAL A 404 -29.41 -41.21 12.64
N ARG A 405 -28.80 -42.39 12.76
CA ARG A 405 -27.53 -42.73 12.11
C ARG A 405 -27.62 -42.69 10.58
N THR A 406 -28.67 -43.26 10.01
CA THR A 406 -28.91 -43.29 8.56
C THR A 406 -29.28 -41.90 8.07
N ALA A 407 -30.05 -41.13 8.85
CA ALA A 407 -30.48 -39.79 8.55
C ALA A 407 -29.26 -38.85 8.41
N VAL A 408 -28.32 -38.88 9.36
CA VAL A 408 -27.11 -38.05 9.34
C VAL A 408 -26.24 -38.31 8.11
N VAL A 409 -26.08 -39.60 7.70
CA VAL A 409 -25.28 -39.91 6.49
C VAL A 409 -25.90 -39.34 5.24
N ARG A 410 -27.21 -39.57 5.01
CA ARG A 410 -27.93 -39.11 3.81
C ARG A 410 -28.09 -37.60 3.79
N ALA A 411 -28.34 -37.01 4.94
CA ALA A 411 -28.44 -35.57 5.10
C ALA A 411 -27.10 -34.86 4.75
N PHE A 412 -25.99 -35.46 5.16
CA PHE A 412 -24.69 -34.89 4.80
C PHE A 412 -24.47 -34.92 3.29
N ASP A 413 -24.69 -36.05 2.62
CA ASP A 413 -24.49 -36.15 1.16
C ASP A 413 -25.36 -35.14 0.39
N SER A 414 -26.62 -34.92 0.85
CA SER A 414 -27.49 -33.90 0.27
C SER A 414 -27.06 -32.49 0.55
N ALA A 415 -26.78 -32.17 1.81
CA ALA A 415 -26.31 -30.82 2.24
C ALA A 415 -24.97 -30.46 1.60
N TRP A 416 -24.04 -31.44 1.51
CA TRP A 416 -22.74 -31.24 0.89
C TRP A 416 -22.84 -30.77 -0.57
N ARG A 417 -23.69 -31.45 -1.36
CA ARG A 417 -23.90 -31.05 -2.77
C ARG A 417 -24.49 -29.64 -2.87
N THR A 418 -25.45 -29.30 -2.02
CA THR A 418 -26.09 -27.99 -2.00
C THR A 418 -25.06 -26.91 -1.64
N ASN A 419 -24.29 -27.12 -0.57
CA ASN A 419 -23.29 -26.17 -0.11
C ASN A 419 -22.12 -26.04 -1.10
N LEU A 420 -21.67 -27.15 -1.70
CA LEU A 420 -20.63 -27.12 -2.73
C LEU A 420 -21.07 -26.28 -3.93
N THR A 421 -22.33 -26.45 -4.40
CA THR A 421 -22.85 -25.64 -5.50
C THR A 421 -22.94 -24.17 -5.12
N GLY A 422 -23.50 -23.84 -3.95
CA GLY A 422 -23.63 -22.46 -3.48
C GLY A 422 -22.27 -21.78 -3.29
N ASN A 423 -21.34 -22.42 -2.59
CA ASN A 423 -20.00 -21.89 -2.37
C ASN A 423 -19.18 -21.77 -3.67
N THR A 424 -19.39 -22.68 -4.66
CA THR A 424 -18.73 -22.55 -5.98
C THR A 424 -19.20 -21.29 -6.72
N VAL A 425 -20.49 -20.98 -6.68
CA VAL A 425 -21.04 -19.74 -7.29
C VAL A 425 -20.48 -18.51 -6.57
N THR A 426 -20.48 -18.52 -5.24
CA THR A 426 -19.90 -17.41 -4.43
C THR A 426 -18.41 -17.23 -4.71
N LEU A 427 -17.65 -18.32 -4.78
CA LEU A 427 -16.22 -18.29 -5.09
C LEU A 427 -15.95 -17.75 -6.51
N ALA A 428 -16.75 -18.19 -7.50
CA ALA A 428 -16.64 -17.66 -8.86
C ALA A 428 -16.91 -16.15 -8.91
N ALA A 429 -17.97 -15.69 -8.24
CA ALA A 429 -18.26 -14.26 -8.13
C ALA A 429 -17.15 -13.49 -7.40
N ALA A 430 -16.60 -14.05 -6.33
CA ALA A 430 -15.49 -13.46 -5.59
C ALA A 430 -14.21 -13.35 -6.45
N VAL A 431 -13.88 -14.38 -7.24
CA VAL A 431 -12.73 -14.37 -8.15
C VAL A 431 -12.91 -13.28 -9.23
N ILE A 432 -14.08 -13.24 -9.87
CA ILE A 432 -14.36 -12.21 -10.89
C ILE A 432 -14.24 -10.80 -10.27
N LEU A 433 -14.86 -10.60 -9.11
CA LEU A 433 -14.82 -9.31 -8.42
C LEU A 433 -13.39 -8.93 -8.00
N TYR A 434 -12.55 -9.88 -7.57
CA TYR A 434 -11.17 -9.65 -7.19
C TYR A 434 -10.31 -9.10 -8.33
N PHE A 435 -10.50 -9.60 -9.55
CA PHE A 435 -9.75 -9.16 -10.73
C PHE A 435 -10.29 -7.87 -11.36
N LEU A 436 -11.60 -7.60 -11.24
CA LEU A 436 -12.21 -6.42 -11.83
C LEU A 436 -12.28 -5.22 -10.87
N ALA A 437 -12.23 -5.45 -9.56
CA ALA A 437 -12.35 -4.38 -8.58
C ALA A 437 -10.98 -3.81 -8.18
N VAL A 438 -10.98 -2.55 -7.78
CA VAL A 438 -9.84 -1.83 -7.23
C VAL A 438 -10.10 -1.41 -5.78
N GLY A 439 -9.03 -1.17 -5.04
CA GLY A 439 -9.09 -0.65 -3.68
C GLY A 439 -9.88 -1.55 -2.70
N PRO A 440 -10.70 -0.96 -1.81
CA PRO A 440 -11.37 -1.69 -0.72
C PRO A 440 -12.28 -2.84 -1.18
N VAL A 441 -12.88 -2.73 -2.39
CA VAL A 441 -13.78 -3.78 -2.92
C VAL A 441 -13.01 -5.07 -3.24
N ARG A 442 -11.74 -4.96 -3.64
CA ARG A 442 -10.85 -6.11 -3.85
C ARG A 442 -10.61 -6.87 -2.55
N GLY A 443 -10.42 -6.15 -1.43
CA GLY A 443 -10.31 -6.74 -0.09
C GLY A 443 -11.56 -7.50 0.34
N PHE A 444 -12.77 -6.96 0.08
CA PHE A 444 -14.03 -7.66 0.29
C PHE A 444 -14.12 -8.97 -0.51
N ALA A 445 -13.80 -8.91 -1.80
CA ALA A 445 -13.84 -10.05 -2.69
C ALA A 445 -12.89 -11.17 -2.24
N LEU A 446 -11.67 -10.80 -1.85
CA LEU A 446 -10.68 -11.75 -1.34
C LEU A 446 -11.19 -12.46 -0.07
N MET A 447 -11.72 -11.70 0.89
CA MET A 447 -12.25 -12.26 2.13
C MET A 447 -13.45 -13.20 1.86
N LEU A 448 -14.34 -12.82 0.95
CA LEU A 448 -15.47 -13.66 0.55
C LEU A 448 -15.02 -14.97 -0.11
N GLY A 449 -13.98 -14.91 -0.97
CA GLY A 449 -13.43 -16.09 -1.64
C GLY A 449 -12.77 -17.06 -0.66
N ILE A 450 -11.87 -16.57 0.18
CA ILE A 450 -11.19 -17.36 1.23
C ILE A 450 -12.22 -17.99 2.16
N SER A 451 -13.21 -17.22 2.56
CA SER A 451 -14.29 -17.65 3.45
C SER A 451 -15.09 -18.80 2.87
N SER A 452 -15.44 -18.74 1.57
CA SER A 452 -16.17 -19.81 0.89
C SER A 452 -15.40 -21.13 0.87
N VAL A 453 -14.08 -21.08 0.67
CA VAL A 453 -13.22 -22.27 0.71
C VAL A 453 -13.12 -22.81 2.14
N LEU A 454 -12.92 -21.93 3.12
CA LEU A 454 -12.79 -22.31 4.53
C LEU A 454 -14.09 -22.94 5.07
N ASP A 455 -15.25 -22.42 4.68
CA ASP A 455 -16.56 -22.98 5.03
C ASP A 455 -16.69 -24.43 4.56
N LEU A 456 -16.35 -24.72 3.31
CA LEU A 456 -16.36 -26.10 2.77
C LEU A 456 -15.40 -27.02 3.54
N ILE A 457 -14.20 -26.55 3.85
CA ILE A 457 -13.22 -27.30 4.63
C ILE A 457 -13.78 -27.62 6.02
N LEU A 458 -14.30 -26.63 6.75
CA LEU A 458 -14.84 -26.81 8.09
C LEU A 458 -16.10 -27.68 8.12
N MET A 459 -16.95 -27.54 7.11
CA MET A 459 -18.12 -28.40 6.99
C MET A 459 -17.73 -29.89 6.85
N TYR A 460 -16.71 -30.17 6.04
CA TYR A 460 -16.26 -31.55 5.81
C TYR A 460 -15.43 -32.12 6.99
N THR A 461 -14.52 -31.31 7.54
CA THR A 461 -13.55 -31.77 8.54
C THR A 461 -14.01 -31.64 9.99
N VAL A 462 -14.97 -30.74 10.29
CA VAL A 462 -15.47 -30.47 11.65
C VAL A 462 -16.97 -30.78 11.78
N ALA A 463 -17.83 -30.15 10.99
CA ALA A 463 -19.29 -30.32 11.16
C ALA A 463 -19.72 -31.78 10.94
N ARG A 464 -19.27 -32.37 9.84
CA ARG A 464 -19.56 -33.79 9.51
C ARG A 464 -19.14 -34.73 10.65
N PRO A 465 -17.87 -34.86 11.04
CA PRO A 465 -17.45 -35.80 12.06
C PRO A 465 -18.10 -35.54 13.43
N SER A 466 -18.26 -34.28 13.82
CA SER A 466 -18.89 -33.93 15.10
C SER A 466 -20.35 -34.39 15.19
N VAL A 467 -21.14 -34.15 14.15
CA VAL A 467 -22.53 -34.57 14.11
C VAL A 467 -22.67 -36.13 14.02
N PHE A 468 -21.76 -36.80 13.27
CA PHE A 468 -21.72 -38.26 13.21
C PHE A 468 -21.38 -38.88 14.58
N LEU A 469 -20.41 -38.33 15.30
CA LEU A 469 -20.06 -38.81 16.64
C LEU A 469 -21.18 -38.53 17.64
N LEU A 470 -21.84 -37.38 17.54
CA LEU A 470 -23.02 -37.07 18.34
C LEU A 470 -24.17 -38.04 18.09
N ALA A 471 -24.41 -38.43 16.84
CA ALA A 471 -25.41 -39.43 16.48
C ALA A 471 -25.02 -40.83 16.98
N ALA A 472 -23.72 -41.17 17.01
CA ALA A 472 -23.20 -42.44 17.51
C ALA A 472 -23.34 -42.54 19.05
N SER A 473 -23.19 -41.45 19.79
CA SER A 473 -23.26 -41.39 21.25
C SER A 473 -24.70 -41.56 21.83
N GLY A 474 -25.73 -41.57 20.98
CA GLY A 474 -27.11 -41.67 21.38
C GLY A 474 -27.73 -40.43 22.01
N LYS A 475 -26.95 -39.34 22.16
CA LYS A 475 -27.45 -38.05 22.68
C LYS A 475 -28.41 -37.38 21.71
N LEU A 476 -28.36 -37.74 20.40
CA LEU A 476 -29.26 -37.25 19.38
C LEU A 476 -30.47 -38.19 19.31
N SER A 477 -31.58 -37.82 19.94
CA SER A 477 -32.80 -38.64 19.95
C SER A 477 -33.79 -38.19 18.85
N ARG A 478 -34.61 -39.12 18.36
CA ARG A 478 -35.71 -38.79 17.43
C ARG A 478 -36.61 -37.70 17.97
N ARG A 479 -36.78 -37.64 19.29
CA ARG A 479 -37.66 -36.69 19.96
C ARG A 479 -37.07 -35.27 20.00
N SER A 480 -35.74 -35.14 20.04
CA SER A 480 -35.05 -33.87 19.98
C SER A 480 -34.95 -33.25 18.60
N LEU A 481 -35.16 -34.05 17.56
CA LEU A 481 -35.04 -33.65 16.14
C LEU A 481 -36.41 -33.44 15.47
N ARG A 482 -37.52 -33.90 16.08
CA ARG A 482 -38.87 -33.64 15.55
C ARG A 482 -39.21 -32.16 15.74
N ALA A 483 -39.68 -31.51 14.67
CA ALA A 483 -40.28 -30.20 14.75
C ALA A 483 -41.41 -30.16 15.76
N VAL A 484 -41.62 -29.00 16.39
CA VAL A 484 -42.66 -28.79 17.43
C VAL A 484 -44.09 -28.89 16.88
N ASP A 485 -44.26 -29.07 15.56
CA ASP A 485 -45.58 -29.16 14.94
C ASP A 485 -46.04 -30.63 14.75
N PRO A 486 -47.01 -31.12 15.55
CA PRO A 486 -47.59 -32.44 15.35
C PRO A 486 -48.66 -32.50 14.25
N GLU A 487 -49.01 -31.41 13.57
CA GLU A 487 -50.22 -31.33 12.75
C GLU A 487 -50.06 -31.68 11.26
N VAL A 488 -48.87 -31.90 10.73
CA VAL A 488 -48.72 -32.40 9.35
C VAL A 488 -48.44 -33.92 9.37
N ARG A 489 -49.42 -34.70 9.76
CA ARG A 489 -49.49 -36.12 9.36
C ARG A 489 -49.96 -36.14 7.90
N PRO A 490 -49.18 -36.65 6.94
CA PRO A 490 -49.76 -37.06 5.67
C PRO A 490 -50.79 -38.14 6.00
N ARG A 491 -52.04 -37.87 5.68
CA ARG A 491 -53.11 -38.89 5.71
C ARG A 491 -52.68 -40.06 4.82
N ALA A 492 -52.15 -41.10 5.45
CA ALA A 492 -52.05 -42.38 4.81
C ALA A 492 -53.52 -42.92 4.58
N GLY A 493 -53.87 -43.06 3.33
CA GLY A 493 -55.06 -43.85 3.01
C GLY A 493 -56.17 -43.10 2.30
N ALA A 494 -56.07 -42.99 0.99
CA ALA A 494 -57.22 -43.23 0.11
C ALA A 494 -56.68 -44.13 -0.99
N ARG A 495 -56.86 -45.46 -0.71
CA ARG A 495 -56.98 -46.43 -1.77
C ARG A 495 -58.42 -46.28 -2.28
N ALA A 496 -58.61 -46.01 -3.53
CA ALA A 496 -59.69 -46.42 -4.38
C ALA A 496 -59.16 -46.58 -5.79
#